data_d204de16d66e4b62c9fd5a1c6d833a39
#
_entry.id   d204de16d66e4b62c9fd5a1c6d833a39
#
_cell.length_a   1.000
_cell.length_b   1.000
_cell.length_c   1.000
_cell.angle_alpha   90.00
_cell.angle_beta   90.00
_cell.angle_gamma   90.00
#
_symmetry.space_group_name_H-M   'P 1'
#
loop_
_entity.id
_entity.type
_entity.pdbx_description
1 polymer ?
#
loop_
_entity_poly.entity_id
_entity_poly.type
_entity_poly.pdbx_seq_one_letter_code
_entity_poly.pdbx_strand_id
1 'polypeptide(L)'
;MPTSGSYFHLHLVSDSTGETLITVARAVAAQYANVTPVEHVYPLVRSQKQLDRVLDEIEEAPGIVLFTLLEKDLVGRLEAKCQQINIPSLSIIGPVMQLFQAYLGAATTGRVGAQHTLNAEYFKRIDALNYTMMHDDGQHVEGLEEADVVLVGVSRTSKTPTSIYLANRGIRTANVPLVPSIPVPHQLETLKKPLVVSLHATPERLIQVRQNRLLSLGAGPGNDDYIDRQAVADEVAFSRRLCVKHNWAQIDVTRRSIEETAAAILKLFTDRQRQRLPE
;
A
#
# COMPACT_ATOMS: atom_id res chain seq x y z
N MET A 1 22.92 0.64 -26.21
CA MET A 1 21.67 1.14 -26.80
C MET A 1 20.52 0.46 -26.08
N PRO A 2 19.55 1.16 -25.51
CA PRO A 2 18.40 0.50 -24.93
C PRO A 2 17.63 -0.17 -26.07
N THR A 3 17.50 -1.49 -26.02
CA THR A 3 16.56 -2.25 -26.86
C THR A 3 15.17 -1.71 -26.58
N SER A 4 14.45 -1.29 -27.61
CA SER A 4 13.05 -0.87 -27.50
C SER A 4 12.26 -1.99 -26.83
N GLY A 5 11.78 -1.78 -25.61
CA GLY A 5 10.92 -2.74 -24.93
C GLY A 5 9.67 -2.97 -25.75
N SER A 6 9.26 -4.23 -25.91
CA SER A 6 7.98 -4.54 -26.52
C SER A 6 6.85 -4.10 -25.58
N TYR A 7 5.81 -3.52 -26.13
CA TYR A 7 4.58 -3.21 -25.37
C TYR A 7 3.44 -4.11 -25.81
N PHE A 8 2.47 -4.32 -24.94
CA PHE A 8 1.24 -5.04 -25.24
C PHE A 8 0.05 -4.38 -24.55
N HIS A 9 -1.14 -4.52 -25.13
CA HIS A 9 -2.36 -4.02 -24.54
C HIS A 9 -2.88 -4.97 -23.47
N LEU A 10 -3.31 -4.41 -22.34
CA LEU A 10 -3.85 -5.14 -21.20
C LEU A 10 -5.18 -4.50 -20.78
N HIS A 11 -6.28 -5.20 -21.07
CA HIS A 11 -7.64 -4.76 -20.79
C HIS A 11 -8.13 -5.31 -19.46
N LEU A 12 -8.55 -4.44 -18.54
CA LEU A 12 -8.98 -4.75 -17.19
C LEU A 12 -10.48 -4.42 -17.05
N VAL A 13 -11.34 -5.42 -17.20
CA VAL A 13 -12.80 -5.24 -17.26
C VAL A 13 -13.47 -5.63 -15.95
N SER A 14 -14.11 -4.68 -15.26
CA SER A 14 -14.71 -4.90 -13.94
C SER A 14 -16.12 -4.34 -13.84
N ASP A 15 -17.01 -5.06 -13.15
CA ASP A 15 -18.33 -4.56 -12.73
C ASP A 15 -18.28 -3.69 -11.46
N SER A 16 -17.10 -3.54 -10.85
CA SER A 16 -16.80 -2.69 -9.70
C SER A 16 -15.67 -1.70 -10.01
N THR A 17 -14.83 -1.33 -9.04
CA THR A 17 -13.76 -0.32 -9.18
C THR A 17 -12.58 -0.76 -10.04
N GLY A 18 -12.35 -2.06 -10.21
CA GLY A 18 -11.22 -2.61 -10.95
C GLY A 18 -9.92 -2.73 -10.13
N GLU A 19 -9.89 -2.32 -8.87
CA GLU A 19 -8.68 -2.33 -8.03
C GLU A 19 -8.00 -3.70 -7.94
N THR A 20 -8.80 -4.77 -7.81
CA THR A 20 -8.28 -6.15 -7.76
C THR A 20 -7.55 -6.49 -9.06
N LEU A 21 -8.13 -6.13 -10.22
CA LEU A 21 -7.51 -6.37 -11.52
C LEU A 21 -6.20 -5.62 -11.67
N ILE A 22 -6.19 -4.32 -11.32
CA ILE A 22 -5.00 -3.47 -11.39
C ILE A 22 -3.89 -4.06 -10.50
N THR A 23 -4.22 -4.48 -9.28
CA THR A 23 -3.24 -5.04 -8.35
C THR A 23 -2.64 -6.34 -8.88
N VAL A 24 -3.46 -7.28 -9.37
CA VAL A 24 -3.00 -8.55 -9.93
C VAL A 24 -2.20 -8.31 -11.21
N ALA A 25 -2.70 -7.47 -12.12
CA ALA A 25 -2.04 -7.16 -13.39
C ALA A 25 -0.64 -6.60 -13.17
N ARG A 26 -0.48 -5.63 -12.28
CA ARG A 26 0.82 -5.03 -11.95
C ARG A 26 1.77 -6.00 -11.26
N ALA A 27 1.26 -6.83 -10.34
CA ALA A 27 2.07 -7.84 -9.68
C ALA A 27 2.62 -8.88 -10.68
N VAL A 28 1.81 -9.29 -11.65
CA VAL A 28 2.23 -10.22 -12.70
C VAL A 28 3.15 -9.54 -13.71
N ALA A 29 2.82 -8.34 -14.19
CA ALA A 29 3.65 -7.62 -15.18
C ALA A 29 5.07 -7.35 -14.65
N ALA A 30 5.21 -7.09 -13.35
CA ALA A 30 6.52 -6.89 -12.71
C ALA A 30 7.46 -8.11 -12.77
N GLN A 31 6.95 -9.31 -13.12
CA GLN A 31 7.78 -10.52 -13.30
C GLN A 31 8.41 -10.63 -14.70
N TYR A 32 8.01 -9.75 -15.62
CA TYR A 32 8.51 -9.79 -17.01
C TYR A 32 9.42 -8.59 -17.27
N ALA A 33 10.70 -8.88 -17.57
CA ALA A 33 11.66 -7.86 -17.95
C ALA A 33 11.44 -7.42 -19.41
N ASN A 34 11.67 -6.14 -19.69
CA ASN A 34 11.64 -5.56 -21.05
C ASN A 34 10.29 -5.57 -21.76
N VAL A 35 9.19 -5.76 -21.04
CA VAL A 35 7.82 -5.70 -21.59
C VAL A 35 7.00 -4.72 -20.76
N THR A 36 6.30 -3.79 -21.43
CA THR A 36 5.50 -2.78 -20.75
C THR A 36 4.03 -2.91 -21.13
N PRO A 37 3.11 -3.15 -20.17
CA PRO A 37 1.68 -3.16 -20.46
C PRO A 37 1.16 -1.73 -20.71
N VAL A 38 0.33 -1.58 -21.73
CA VAL A 38 -0.54 -0.43 -21.92
C VAL A 38 -1.87 -0.79 -21.28
N GLU A 39 -2.07 -0.31 -20.03
CA GLU A 39 -3.25 -0.64 -19.23
C GLU A 39 -4.50 0.13 -19.72
N HIS A 40 -5.56 -0.58 -20.06
CA HIS A 40 -6.90 -0.06 -20.34
C HIS A 40 -7.85 -0.53 -19.25
N VAL A 41 -8.35 0.38 -18.41
CA VAL A 41 -9.17 0.03 -17.25
C VAL A 41 -10.63 0.42 -17.52
N TYR A 42 -11.53 -0.57 -17.45
CA TYR A 42 -12.97 -0.41 -17.66
C TYR A 42 -13.74 -0.74 -16.38
N PRO A 43 -13.91 0.22 -15.47
CA PRO A 43 -14.68 0.02 -14.25
C PRO A 43 -16.18 0.12 -14.51
N LEU A 44 -16.99 -0.44 -13.60
CA LEU A 44 -18.43 -0.30 -13.55
C LEU A 44 -19.18 -0.82 -14.80
N VAL A 45 -18.64 -1.85 -15.46
CA VAL A 45 -19.28 -2.51 -16.62
C VAL A 45 -20.41 -3.42 -16.12
N ARG A 46 -21.64 -2.91 -16.10
CA ARG A 46 -22.84 -3.55 -15.51
C ARG A 46 -24.00 -3.71 -16.49
N SER A 47 -23.78 -3.40 -17.75
CA SER A 47 -24.80 -3.53 -18.79
C SER A 47 -24.19 -3.97 -20.11
N GLN A 48 -25.00 -4.59 -20.96
CA GLN A 48 -24.59 -5.00 -22.30
C GLN A 48 -24.06 -3.82 -23.13
N LYS A 49 -24.73 -2.68 -23.07
CA LYS A 49 -24.32 -1.46 -23.81
C LYS A 49 -22.94 -0.94 -23.36
N GLN A 50 -22.63 -1.06 -22.07
CA GLN A 50 -21.28 -0.71 -21.57
C GLN A 50 -20.26 -1.71 -22.05
N LEU A 51 -20.60 -3.00 -22.00
CA LEU A 51 -19.70 -4.06 -22.48
C LEU A 51 -19.45 -3.92 -23.99
N ASP A 52 -20.45 -3.60 -24.82
CA ASP A 52 -20.28 -3.43 -26.26
C ASP A 52 -19.20 -2.40 -26.59
N ARG A 53 -19.20 -1.25 -25.91
CA ARG A 53 -18.15 -0.23 -26.09
C ARG A 53 -16.75 -0.76 -25.72
N VAL A 54 -16.67 -1.53 -24.63
CA VAL A 54 -15.41 -2.14 -24.21
C VAL A 54 -14.93 -3.16 -25.24
N LEU A 55 -15.84 -3.93 -25.82
CA LEU A 55 -15.50 -4.92 -26.86
C LEU A 55 -15.01 -4.26 -28.16
N ASP A 56 -15.57 -3.11 -28.52
CA ASP A 56 -15.11 -2.31 -29.67
C ASP A 56 -13.65 -1.83 -29.41
N GLU A 57 -13.34 -1.29 -28.23
CA GLU A 57 -12.00 -0.84 -27.87
C GLU A 57 -10.99 -1.99 -27.79
N ILE A 58 -11.42 -3.17 -27.32
CA ILE A 58 -10.58 -4.39 -27.31
C ILE A 58 -10.27 -4.85 -28.75
N GLU A 59 -11.23 -4.72 -29.66
CA GLU A 59 -11.02 -5.08 -31.05
C GLU A 59 -10.07 -4.11 -31.78
N GLU A 60 -10.15 -2.81 -31.46
CA GLU A 60 -9.24 -1.78 -31.98
C GLU A 60 -7.79 -1.94 -31.49
N ALA A 61 -7.60 -2.40 -30.26
CA ALA A 61 -6.28 -2.58 -29.63
C ALA A 61 -6.14 -3.99 -29.03
N PRO A 62 -6.04 -5.06 -29.82
CA PRO A 62 -6.05 -6.42 -29.32
C PRO A 62 -4.93 -6.70 -28.31
N GLY A 63 -5.28 -7.37 -27.20
CA GLY A 63 -4.35 -7.65 -26.10
C GLY A 63 -4.85 -8.71 -25.13
N ILE A 64 -4.27 -8.77 -23.94
CA ILE A 64 -4.71 -9.67 -22.88
C ILE A 64 -5.91 -9.04 -22.18
N VAL A 65 -6.96 -9.83 -21.93
CA VAL A 65 -8.17 -9.38 -21.21
C VAL A 65 -8.25 -10.07 -19.85
N LEU A 66 -8.17 -9.31 -18.77
CA LEU A 66 -8.45 -9.79 -17.42
C LEU A 66 -9.77 -9.20 -16.93
N PHE A 67 -10.61 -10.01 -16.28
CA PHE A 67 -11.92 -9.50 -15.85
C PHE A 67 -12.38 -10.04 -14.50
N THR A 68 -13.29 -9.27 -13.85
CA THR A 68 -13.95 -9.62 -12.57
C THR A 68 -15.48 -9.48 -12.66
N LEU A 69 -16.05 -9.71 -13.85
CA LEU A 69 -17.50 -9.71 -14.05
C LEU A 69 -18.15 -10.90 -13.34
N LEU A 70 -19.31 -10.67 -12.70
CA LEU A 70 -20.09 -11.71 -12.01
C LEU A 70 -21.31 -12.16 -12.84
N GLU A 71 -21.89 -11.28 -13.67
CA GLU A 71 -23.06 -11.57 -14.47
C GLU A 71 -22.71 -12.52 -15.63
N LYS A 72 -23.35 -13.69 -15.67
CA LYS A 72 -23.01 -14.77 -16.62
C LYS A 72 -23.15 -14.34 -18.08
N ASP A 73 -24.18 -13.55 -18.40
CA ASP A 73 -24.43 -13.09 -19.77
C ASP A 73 -23.31 -12.15 -20.25
N LEU A 74 -22.84 -11.25 -19.39
CA LEU A 74 -21.72 -10.37 -19.70
C LEU A 74 -20.40 -11.15 -19.84
N VAL A 75 -20.16 -12.12 -18.95
CA VAL A 75 -19.00 -13.01 -19.02
C VAL A 75 -18.99 -13.79 -20.32
N GLY A 76 -20.11 -14.46 -20.66
CA GLY A 76 -20.23 -15.24 -21.87
C GLY A 76 -20.01 -14.42 -23.15
N ARG A 77 -20.53 -13.19 -23.21
CA ARG A 77 -20.30 -12.28 -24.36
C ARG A 77 -18.84 -11.84 -24.47
N LEU A 78 -18.22 -11.46 -23.34
CA LEU A 78 -16.82 -11.06 -23.32
C LEU A 78 -15.92 -12.21 -23.83
N GLU A 79 -16.08 -13.41 -23.24
CA GLU A 79 -15.29 -14.59 -23.63
C GLU A 79 -15.52 -14.98 -25.08
N ALA A 80 -16.77 -14.98 -25.56
CA ALA A 80 -17.09 -15.29 -26.95
C ALA A 80 -16.42 -14.31 -27.92
N LYS A 81 -16.44 -12.99 -27.62
CA LYS A 81 -15.78 -11.99 -28.46
C LYS A 81 -14.26 -12.16 -28.43
N CYS A 82 -13.65 -12.36 -27.27
CA CYS A 82 -12.20 -12.62 -27.17
C CYS A 82 -11.79 -13.86 -27.95
N GLN A 83 -12.59 -14.93 -27.90
CA GLN A 83 -12.38 -16.14 -28.69
C GLN A 83 -12.51 -15.88 -30.20
N GLN A 84 -13.52 -15.10 -30.61
CA GLN A 84 -13.73 -14.73 -32.01
C GLN A 84 -12.54 -13.99 -32.61
N ILE A 85 -11.95 -13.05 -31.87
CA ILE A 85 -10.79 -12.27 -32.33
C ILE A 85 -9.44 -12.88 -31.90
N ASN A 86 -9.48 -14.10 -31.36
CA ASN A 86 -8.31 -14.90 -30.98
C ASN A 86 -7.36 -14.21 -30.01
N ILE A 87 -7.88 -13.58 -28.96
CA ILE A 87 -7.11 -12.98 -27.87
C ILE A 87 -7.33 -13.73 -26.56
N PRO A 88 -6.33 -13.79 -25.66
CA PRO A 88 -6.46 -14.46 -24.37
C PRO A 88 -7.34 -13.66 -23.41
N SER A 89 -8.28 -14.32 -22.74
CA SER A 89 -9.10 -13.76 -21.67
C SER A 89 -9.09 -14.64 -20.43
N LEU A 90 -9.14 -14.03 -19.23
CA LEU A 90 -9.14 -14.77 -17.97
C LEU A 90 -9.98 -14.05 -16.91
N SER A 91 -10.92 -14.80 -16.31
CA SER A 91 -11.59 -14.36 -15.07
C SER A 91 -10.63 -14.53 -13.88
N ILE A 92 -10.33 -13.43 -13.20
CA ILE A 92 -9.44 -13.45 -12.02
C ILE A 92 -10.15 -14.02 -10.80
N ILE A 93 -11.45 -13.73 -10.62
CA ILE A 93 -12.21 -14.19 -9.44
C ILE A 93 -12.96 -15.50 -9.67
N GLY A 94 -13.26 -15.86 -10.93
CA GLY A 94 -14.06 -17.05 -11.26
C GLY A 94 -13.52 -18.34 -10.67
N PRO A 95 -12.24 -18.73 -10.92
CA PRO A 95 -11.64 -19.93 -10.34
C PRO A 95 -11.62 -19.94 -8.81
N VAL A 96 -11.36 -18.79 -8.18
CA VAL A 96 -11.36 -18.63 -6.72
C VAL A 96 -12.77 -18.82 -6.16
N MET A 97 -13.79 -18.25 -6.81
CA MET A 97 -15.19 -18.43 -6.41
C MET A 97 -15.63 -19.90 -6.52
N GLN A 98 -15.23 -20.60 -7.58
CA GLN A 98 -15.51 -22.03 -7.74
C GLN A 98 -14.89 -22.86 -6.62
N LEU A 99 -13.63 -22.57 -6.25
CA LEU A 99 -12.95 -23.23 -5.14
C LEU A 99 -13.70 -23.02 -3.82
N PHE A 100 -14.11 -21.77 -3.54
CA PHE A 100 -14.87 -21.45 -2.32
C PHE A 100 -16.23 -22.15 -2.30
N GLN A 101 -16.95 -22.15 -3.42
CA GLN A 101 -18.23 -22.83 -3.54
C GLN A 101 -18.08 -24.35 -3.29
N ALA A 102 -17.05 -24.97 -3.86
CA ALA A 102 -16.78 -26.38 -3.66
C ALA A 102 -16.44 -26.72 -2.21
N TYR A 103 -15.66 -25.86 -1.53
CA TYR A 103 -15.24 -26.09 -0.15
C TYR A 103 -16.35 -25.76 0.87
N LEU A 104 -17.07 -24.67 0.68
CA LEU A 104 -18.09 -24.18 1.62
C LEU A 104 -19.45 -24.86 1.41
N GLY A 105 -19.69 -25.48 0.26
CA GLY A 105 -21.01 -26.05 -0.10
C GLY A 105 -22.13 -25.00 -0.21
N ALA A 106 -21.77 -23.71 -0.33
CA ALA A 106 -22.71 -22.60 -0.33
C ALA A 106 -22.78 -21.91 -1.69
N ALA A 107 -23.99 -21.45 -2.08
CA ALA A 107 -24.15 -20.65 -3.28
C ALA A 107 -23.58 -19.25 -3.12
N THR A 108 -23.04 -18.71 -4.21
CA THR A 108 -22.60 -17.30 -4.25
C THR A 108 -23.78 -16.35 -4.25
N THR A 109 -23.65 -15.20 -3.60
CA THR A 109 -24.71 -14.16 -3.58
C THR A 109 -24.82 -13.37 -4.88
N GLY A 110 -23.78 -13.42 -5.76
CA GLY A 110 -23.71 -12.66 -6.99
C GLY A 110 -23.71 -11.13 -6.80
N ARG A 111 -23.52 -10.64 -5.56
CA ARG A 111 -23.60 -9.22 -5.26
C ARG A 111 -22.32 -8.50 -5.68
N VAL A 112 -22.43 -7.65 -6.71
CA VAL A 112 -21.33 -6.82 -7.19
C VAL A 112 -20.90 -5.82 -6.11
N GLY A 113 -19.59 -5.69 -5.90
CA GLY A 113 -19.03 -4.73 -4.94
C GLY A 113 -19.32 -5.07 -3.47
N ALA A 114 -19.65 -6.33 -3.14
CA ALA A 114 -19.98 -6.74 -1.77
C ALA A 114 -18.86 -6.41 -0.76
N GLN A 115 -17.61 -6.35 -1.19
CA GLN A 115 -16.46 -5.96 -0.36
C GLN A 115 -16.43 -4.46 -0.01
N HIS A 116 -17.20 -3.62 -0.71
CA HIS A 116 -17.22 -2.17 -0.50
C HIS A 116 -18.43 -1.70 0.31
N THR A 117 -19.03 -2.56 1.11
CA THR A 117 -20.15 -2.17 1.97
C THR A 117 -19.67 -1.22 3.07
N LEU A 118 -20.48 -0.19 3.37
CA LEU A 118 -20.28 0.71 4.51
C LEU A 118 -20.54 -0.06 5.81
N ASN A 119 -19.58 -0.87 6.23
CA ASN A 119 -19.64 -1.67 7.44
C ASN A 119 -18.72 -1.08 8.53
N ALA A 120 -18.68 -1.73 9.69
CA ALA A 120 -17.83 -1.32 10.81
C ALA A 120 -16.34 -1.20 10.42
N GLU A 121 -15.85 -2.04 9.50
CA GLU A 121 -14.46 -1.97 9.01
C GLU A 121 -14.20 -0.72 8.17
N TYR A 122 -15.18 -0.29 7.36
CA TYR A 122 -15.08 0.97 6.62
C TYR A 122 -14.92 2.15 7.58
N PHE A 123 -15.80 2.26 8.58
CA PHE A 123 -15.72 3.34 9.57
C PHE A 123 -14.44 3.29 10.39
N LYS A 124 -13.98 2.09 10.76
CA LYS A 124 -12.69 1.91 11.44
C LYS A 124 -11.52 2.42 10.60
N ARG A 125 -11.54 2.21 9.26
CA ARG A 125 -10.50 2.75 8.36
C ARG A 125 -10.55 4.28 8.28
N ILE A 126 -11.74 4.86 8.16
CA ILE A 126 -11.91 6.33 8.14
C ILE A 126 -11.42 6.95 9.44
N ASP A 127 -11.79 6.38 10.58
CA ASP A 127 -11.34 6.82 11.90
C ASP A 127 -9.80 6.74 12.04
N ALA A 128 -9.20 5.63 11.61
CA ALA A 128 -7.74 5.46 11.61
C ALA A 128 -7.03 6.47 10.69
N LEU A 129 -7.59 6.77 9.51
CA LEU A 129 -7.06 7.79 8.62
C LEU A 129 -7.11 9.18 9.24
N ASN A 130 -8.26 9.57 9.80
CA ASN A 130 -8.41 10.86 10.48
C ASN A 130 -7.43 10.99 11.64
N TYR A 131 -7.35 9.96 12.50
CA TYR A 131 -6.39 9.91 13.59
C TYR A 131 -4.95 10.11 13.07
N THR A 132 -4.56 9.34 12.07
CA THR A 132 -3.19 9.35 11.53
C THR A 132 -2.83 10.71 10.90
N MET A 133 -3.75 11.35 10.20
CA MET A 133 -3.52 12.68 9.63
C MET A 133 -3.33 13.75 10.70
N MET A 134 -4.05 13.66 11.84
CA MET A 134 -3.91 14.58 12.97
C MET A 134 -2.61 14.37 13.76
N HIS A 135 -2.11 13.13 13.80
CA HIS A 135 -0.92 12.74 14.59
C HIS A 135 0.32 12.50 13.70
N ASP A 136 0.41 13.21 12.58
CA ASP A 136 1.61 13.15 11.73
C ASP A 136 2.65 14.19 12.18
N ASP A 137 3.91 13.84 11.97
CA ASP A 137 5.09 14.70 12.19
C ASP A 137 5.19 15.30 13.61
N GLY A 138 4.78 14.53 14.62
CA GLY A 138 4.87 14.90 16.04
C GLY A 138 3.76 15.85 16.53
N GLN A 139 2.68 16.00 15.77
CA GLN A 139 1.52 16.77 16.20
C GLN A 139 0.66 15.97 17.19
N HIS A 140 -0.12 16.66 18.02
CA HIS A 140 -1.08 16.10 18.98
C HIS A 140 -0.51 14.96 19.85
N VAL A 141 0.69 15.17 20.40
CA VAL A 141 1.39 14.16 21.22
C VAL A 141 0.62 13.69 22.46
N GLU A 142 -0.34 14.49 22.94
CA GLU A 142 -1.26 14.15 24.02
C GLU A 142 -2.18 12.97 23.69
N GLY A 143 -2.47 12.75 22.41
CA GLY A 143 -3.31 11.65 21.92
C GLY A 143 -2.56 10.36 21.62
N LEU A 144 -1.25 10.28 21.83
CA LEU A 144 -0.44 9.10 21.42
C LEU A 144 -0.87 7.79 22.08
N GLU A 145 -1.44 7.80 23.29
CA GLU A 145 -1.92 6.58 23.96
C GLU A 145 -3.14 5.94 23.28
N GLU A 146 -3.83 6.68 22.40
CA GLU A 146 -4.95 6.19 21.61
C GLU A 146 -4.51 5.48 20.32
N ALA A 147 -3.23 5.59 19.95
CA ALA A 147 -2.67 4.91 18.80
C ALA A 147 -2.66 3.38 19.00
N ASP A 148 -2.73 2.67 17.90
CA ASP A 148 -2.37 1.26 17.84
C ASP A 148 -0.85 1.11 17.64
N VAL A 149 -0.27 1.96 16.80
CA VAL A 149 1.16 1.99 16.44
C VAL A 149 1.67 3.43 16.50
N VAL A 150 2.86 3.63 17.05
CA VAL A 150 3.59 4.91 16.95
C VAL A 150 4.89 4.65 16.19
N LEU A 151 5.02 5.30 15.04
CA LEU A 151 6.24 5.26 14.23
C LEU A 151 7.20 6.35 14.69
N VAL A 152 8.44 5.98 14.94
CA VAL A 152 9.49 6.93 15.29
C VAL A 152 10.68 6.79 14.34
N GLY A 153 11.53 7.78 14.25
CA GLY A 153 12.75 7.74 13.44
C GLY A 153 13.13 9.09 12.87
N VAL A 154 14.31 9.17 12.30
CA VAL A 154 14.84 10.39 11.67
C VAL A 154 14.03 10.77 10.42
N SER A 155 14.23 11.99 9.92
CA SER A 155 13.58 12.45 8.70
C SER A 155 13.91 11.56 7.50
N ARG A 156 12.89 11.32 6.64
CA ARG A 156 13.00 10.53 5.38
C ARG A 156 13.16 9.01 5.56
N THR A 157 12.70 8.45 6.65
CA THR A 157 12.57 6.99 6.86
C THR A 157 11.19 6.44 6.46
N SER A 158 10.44 7.13 5.61
CA SER A 158 9.12 6.73 5.10
C SER A 158 8.03 6.57 6.18
N LYS A 159 8.14 7.27 7.33
CA LYS A 159 7.14 7.20 8.42
C LYS A 159 5.75 7.58 7.93
N THR A 160 5.56 8.79 7.40
CA THR A 160 4.27 9.31 6.92
C THR A 160 3.59 8.39 5.88
N PRO A 161 4.23 7.97 4.77
CA PRO A 161 3.56 7.06 3.84
C PRO A 161 3.26 5.69 4.45
N THR A 162 4.08 5.19 5.36
CA THR A 162 3.82 3.94 6.08
C THR A 162 2.65 4.07 7.04
N SER A 163 2.53 5.19 7.76
CA SER A 163 1.40 5.45 8.67
C SER A 163 0.06 5.52 7.92
N ILE A 164 0.03 6.19 6.78
CA ILE A 164 -1.16 6.24 5.91
C ILE A 164 -1.52 4.84 5.38
N TYR A 165 -0.52 4.06 4.98
CA TYR A 165 -0.74 2.68 4.51
C TYR A 165 -1.33 1.77 5.60
N LEU A 166 -0.87 1.90 6.84
CA LEU A 166 -1.43 1.19 8.01
C LEU A 166 -2.85 1.68 8.34
N ALA A 167 -3.10 2.98 8.27
CA ALA A 167 -4.40 3.58 8.52
C ALA A 167 -5.47 3.07 7.54
N ASN A 168 -5.12 2.87 6.26
CA ASN A 168 -5.98 2.22 5.27
C ASN A 168 -6.36 0.77 5.63
N ARG A 169 -5.68 0.17 6.60
CA ARG A 169 -6.02 -1.15 7.19
C ARG A 169 -6.69 -1.05 8.56
N GLY A 170 -7.15 0.16 8.94
CA GLY A 170 -7.84 0.43 10.18
C GLY A 170 -6.93 0.44 11.42
N ILE A 171 -5.63 0.71 11.25
CA ILE A 171 -4.63 0.82 12.33
C ILE A 171 -4.34 2.29 12.58
N ARG A 172 -4.75 2.82 13.72
CA ARG A 172 -4.43 4.18 14.13
C ARG A 172 -2.93 4.32 14.34
N THR A 173 -2.28 5.11 13.49
CA THR A 173 -0.83 5.21 13.49
C THR A 173 -0.39 6.65 13.67
N ALA A 174 0.34 6.95 14.74
CA ALA A 174 0.99 8.24 14.94
C ALA A 174 2.43 8.20 14.40
N ASN A 175 2.97 9.37 14.08
CA ASN A 175 4.32 9.55 13.55
C ASN A 175 5.05 10.64 14.34
N VAL A 176 6.14 10.27 15.04
CA VAL A 176 6.95 11.19 15.83
C VAL A 176 8.38 11.21 15.29
N PRO A 177 8.85 12.35 14.74
CA PRO A 177 10.22 12.48 14.28
C PRO A 177 11.21 12.50 15.45
N LEU A 178 12.36 11.85 15.29
CA LEU A 178 13.47 11.91 16.23
C LEU A 178 14.52 12.87 15.69
N VAL A 179 14.74 13.96 16.41
CA VAL A 179 15.72 15.01 16.07
C VAL A 179 16.68 15.17 17.24
N PRO A 180 18.00 15.09 17.04
CA PRO A 180 18.97 15.15 18.14
C PRO A 180 18.88 16.39 19.03
N SER A 181 18.52 17.53 18.45
CA SER A 181 18.39 18.82 19.14
C SER A 181 17.04 19.03 19.83
N ILE A 182 16.08 18.13 19.66
CA ILE A 182 14.73 18.27 20.22
C ILE A 182 14.48 17.14 21.23
N PRO A 183 14.11 17.46 22.47
CA PRO A 183 13.76 16.45 23.46
C PRO A 183 12.58 15.60 22.97
N VAL A 184 12.67 14.30 23.25
CA VAL A 184 11.56 13.38 22.96
C VAL A 184 10.35 13.76 23.82
N PRO A 185 9.14 13.80 23.25
CA PRO A 185 7.94 14.05 24.04
C PRO A 185 7.83 13.05 25.20
N HIS A 186 7.57 13.57 26.42
CA HIS A 186 7.44 12.71 27.60
C HIS A 186 6.35 11.63 27.43
N GLN A 187 5.28 11.98 26.73
CA GLN A 187 4.19 11.06 26.39
C GLN A 187 4.70 9.83 25.65
N LEU A 188 5.63 10.00 24.70
CA LEU A 188 6.21 8.89 23.93
C LEU A 188 7.00 7.91 24.82
N GLU A 189 7.69 8.44 25.85
CA GLU A 189 8.49 7.62 26.77
C GLU A 189 7.63 6.79 27.75
N THR A 190 6.39 7.23 28.00
CA THR A 190 5.49 6.62 29.00
C THR A 190 4.39 5.74 28.41
N LEU A 191 4.37 5.58 27.07
CA LEU A 191 3.37 4.78 26.36
C LEU A 191 3.34 3.32 26.84
N LYS A 192 2.14 2.82 27.10
CA LYS A 192 1.90 1.43 27.53
C LYS A 192 1.14 0.61 26.48
N LYS A 193 0.09 1.20 25.91
CA LYS A 193 -0.82 0.53 24.98
C LYS A 193 -0.22 0.45 23.57
N PRO A 194 0.26 1.54 22.93
CA PRO A 194 0.72 1.49 21.55
C PRO A 194 1.97 0.61 21.35
N LEU A 195 2.10 0.04 20.17
CA LEU A 195 3.35 -0.54 19.71
C LEU A 195 4.23 0.59 19.16
N VAL A 196 5.36 0.88 19.79
CA VAL A 196 6.34 1.84 19.26
C VAL A 196 7.31 1.11 18.33
N VAL A 197 7.44 1.59 17.08
CA VAL A 197 8.33 1.02 16.06
C VAL A 197 9.21 2.11 15.47
N SER A 198 10.51 1.90 15.54
CA SER A 198 11.49 2.76 14.90
C SER A 198 11.75 2.32 13.46
N LEU A 199 11.65 3.28 12.54
CA LEU A 199 12.08 3.10 11.16
C LEU A 199 13.45 3.75 10.98
N HIS A 200 14.43 2.99 10.53
CA HIS A 200 15.77 3.49 10.27
C HIS A 200 16.28 3.05 8.90
N ALA A 201 17.17 3.84 8.33
CA ALA A 201 17.87 3.52 7.08
C ALA A 201 19.36 3.84 7.25
N THR A 202 20.19 3.37 6.30
CA THR A 202 21.61 3.73 6.30
C THR A 202 21.79 5.22 5.98
N PRO A 203 22.86 5.87 6.49
CA PRO A 203 23.15 7.27 6.18
C PRO A 203 23.19 7.57 4.68
N GLU A 204 23.80 6.69 3.89
CA GLU A 204 23.91 6.83 2.44
C GLU A 204 22.53 6.88 1.77
N ARG A 205 21.62 6.00 2.21
CA ARG A 205 20.24 5.98 1.69
C ARG A 205 19.49 7.25 2.07
N LEU A 206 19.63 7.71 3.30
CA LEU A 206 18.99 8.95 3.75
C LEU A 206 19.49 10.16 2.97
N ILE A 207 20.80 10.28 2.78
CA ILE A 207 21.39 11.36 1.98
C ILE A 207 20.80 11.37 0.56
N GLN A 208 20.76 10.20 -0.11
CA GLN A 208 20.20 10.08 -1.45
C GLN A 208 18.72 10.54 -1.51
N VAL A 209 17.90 10.11 -0.55
CA VAL A 209 16.48 10.48 -0.51
C VAL A 209 16.30 11.97 -0.19
N ARG A 210 17.12 12.52 0.70
CA ARG A 210 17.12 13.95 1.06
C ARG A 210 17.55 14.83 -0.11
N GLN A 211 18.59 14.44 -0.86
CA GLN A 211 19.02 15.13 -2.09
C GLN A 211 17.90 15.17 -3.13
N ASN A 212 17.25 14.03 -3.42
CA ASN A 212 16.12 13.98 -4.35
C ASN A 212 14.98 14.90 -3.91
N ARG A 213 14.73 15.04 -2.61
CA ARG A 213 13.71 15.95 -2.07
C ARG A 213 14.07 17.39 -2.27
N LEU A 214 15.33 17.77 -2.01
CA LEU A 214 15.81 19.15 -2.24
C LEU A 214 15.68 19.52 -3.72
N LEU A 215 16.07 18.63 -4.63
CA LEU A 215 15.91 18.84 -6.06
C LEU A 215 14.44 19.03 -6.46
N SER A 216 13.54 18.23 -5.91
CA SER A 216 12.09 18.35 -6.22
C SER A 216 11.44 19.62 -5.67
N LEU A 217 12.02 20.25 -4.66
CA LEU A 217 11.52 21.50 -4.06
C LEU A 217 12.17 22.75 -4.67
N GLY A 218 13.15 22.60 -5.59
CA GLY A 218 13.90 23.71 -6.12
C GLY A 218 14.71 24.48 -5.05
N ALA A 219 15.05 23.79 -3.94
CA ALA A 219 15.79 24.41 -2.84
C ALA A 219 17.20 24.73 -3.29
N GLY A 220 17.56 26.04 -3.22
CA GLY A 220 18.90 26.54 -3.50
C GLY A 220 19.94 26.10 -2.45
N PRO A 221 21.23 26.45 -2.65
CA PRO A 221 22.31 26.15 -1.71
C PRO A 221 22.02 26.82 -0.34
N GLY A 222 22.08 26.05 0.73
CA GLY A 222 21.82 26.50 2.11
C GLY A 222 21.35 25.41 3.08
N ASN A 223 21.21 24.16 2.60
CA ASN A 223 20.81 23.03 3.44
C ASN A 223 21.94 21.99 3.59
N ASP A 224 23.18 22.44 3.75
CA ASP A 224 24.35 21.56 3.76
C ASP A 224 24.29 20.55 4.90
N ASP A 225 23.86 20.95 6.10
CA ASP A 225 23.75 20.05 7.26
C ASP A 225 22.70 18.92 7.05
N TYR A 226 21.66 19.18 6.26
CA TYR A 226 20.58 18.20 6.02
C TYR A 226 21.03 16.98 5.21
N ILE A 227 22.11 17.13 4.42
CA ILE A 227 22.71 16.10 3.58
C ILE A 227 24.17 15.81 3.98
N ASP A 228 24.68 16.50 5.00
CA ASP A 228 26.02 16.22 5.50
C ASP A 228 26.13 14.80 6.04
N ARG A 229 27.15 14.09 5.61
CA ARG A 229 27.32 12.66 5.93
C ARG A 229 27.48 12.42 7.41
N GLN A 230 28.25 13.27 8.10
CA GLN A 230 28.51 13.10 9.52
C GLN A 230 27.27 13.44 10.34
N ALA A 231 26.61 14.53 10.02
CA ALA A 231 25.36 14.94 10.68
C ALA A 231 24.28 13.86 10.53
N VAL A 232 24.09 13.30 9.34
CA VAL A 232 23.13 12.21 9.11
C VAL A 232 23.52 10.93 9.86
N ALA A 233 24.82 10.60 9.93
CA ALA A 233 25.28 9.43 10.70
C ALA A 233 25.02 9.61 12.20
N ASP A 234 25.23 10.81 12.73
CA ASP A 234 24.99 11.15 14.12
C ASP A 234 23.50 11.11 14.48
N GLU A 235 22.61 11.60 13.57
CA GLU A 235 21.14 11.45 13.71
C GLU A 235 20.73 9.98 13.80
N VAL A 236 21.24 9.13 12.90
CA VAL A 236 20.92 7.70 12.88
C VAL A 236 21.41 7.03 14.16
N ALA A 237 22.64 7.34 14.59
CA ALA A 237 23.21 6.81 15.83
C ALA A 237 22.41 7.25 17.07
N PHE A 238 21.96 8.51 17.12
CA PHE A 238 21.10 9.03 18.16
C PHE A 238 19.77 8.26 18.22
N SER A 239 19.09 8.14 17.09
CA SER A 239 17.82 7.42 16.98
C SER A 239 17.96 5.96 17.47
N ARG A 240 19.02 5.25 17.05
CA ARG A 240 19.27 3.87 17.47
C ARG A 240 19.53 3.74 18.98
N ARG A 241 20.32 4.64 19.55
CA ARG A 241 20.57 4.64 21.01
C ARG A 241 19.27 4.82 21.80
N LEU A 242 18.41 5.72 21.34
CA LEU A 242 17.12 5.98 21.96
C LEU A 242 16.21 4.74 21.90
N CYS A 243 16.17 4.07 20.77
CA CYS A 243 15.38 2.85 20.59
C CYS A 243 15.85 1.70 21.48
N VAL A 244 17.16 1.54 21.64
CA VAL A 244 17.74 0.55 22.58
C VAL A 244 17.38 0.90 24.02
N LYS A 245 17.51 2.18 24.41
CA LYS A 245 17.17 2.66 25.75
C LYS A 245 15.72 2.33 26.15
N HIS A 246 14.77 2.50 25.20
CA HIS A 246 13.34 2.30 25.45
C HIS A 246 12.80 0.94 25.01
N ASN A 247 13.70 0.04 24.54
CA ASN A 247 13.33 -1.28 24.01
C ASN A 247 12.25 -1.22 22.91
N TRP A 248 12.32 -0.20 22.04
CA TRP A 248 11.41 -0.08 20.90
C TRP A 248 11.82 -1.02 19.78
N ALA A 249 10.83 -1.62 19.12
CA ALA A 249 11.08 -2.45 17.94
C ALA A 249 11.72 -1.62 16.82
N GLN A 250 12.67 -2.21 16.08
CA GLN A 250 13.41 -1.52 15.02
C GLN A 250 13.25 -2.24 13.68
N ILE A 251 12.97 -1.49 12.63
CA ILE A 251 12.85 -1.99 11.26
C ILE A 251 13.78 -1.20 10.34
N ASP A 252 14.67 -1.91 9.65
CA ASP A 252 15.51 -1.32 8.61
C ASP A 252 14.70 -1.19 7.30
N VAL A 253 14.55 0.05 6.83
CA VAL A 253 13.81 0.39 5.61
C VAL A 253 14.71 0.76 4.43
N THR A 254 16.02 0.53 4.53
CA THR A 254 17.01 0.92 3.52
C THR A 254 16.65 0.42 2.12
N ARG A 255 16.15 -0.81 2.02
CA ARG A 255 15.81 -1.50 0.77
C ARG A 255 14.38 -2.06 0.77
N ARG A 256 13.52 -1.60 1.67
CA ARG A 256 12.13 -2.06 1.76
C ARG A 256 11.18 -1.08 1.10
N SER A 257 10.15 -1.61 0.49
CA SER A 257 8.98 -0.84 0.09
C SER A 257 8.14 -0.43 1.31
N ILE A 258 7.19 0.48 1.11
CA ILE A 258 6.23 0.90 2.14
C ILE A 258 5.38 -0.31 2.56
N GLU A 259 4.96 -1.13 1.61
CA GLU A 259 4.14 -2.32 1.79
C GLU A 259 4.86 -3.38 2.63
N GLU A 260 6.13 -3.66 2.32
CA GLU A 260 6.96 -4.61 3.09
C GLU A 260 7.21 -4.11 4.52
N THR A 261 7.44 -2.80 4.66
CA THR A 261 7.60 -2.16 5.97
C THR A 261 6.30 -2.28 6.78
N ALA A 262 5.17 -1.96 6.19
CA ALA A 262 3.87 -2.07 6.84
C ALA A 262 3.52 -3.53 7.20
N ALA A 263 3.84 -4.49 6.33
CA ALA A 263 3.64 -5.91 6.61
C ALA A 263 4.46 -6.37 7.82
N ALA A 264 5.71 -5.92 7.94
CA ALA A 264 6.55 -6.20 9.10
C ALA A 264 5.97 -5.60 10.40
N ILE A 265 5.46 -4.36 10.34
CA ILE A 265 4.81 -3.68 11.48
C ILE A 265 3.54 -4.42 11.89
N LEU A 266 2.69 -4.81 10.93
CA LEU A 266 1.46 -5.56 11.19
C LEU A 266 1.73 -6.89 11.87
N LYS A 267 2.80 -7.58 11.47
CA LYS A 267 3.23 -8.81 12.13
C LYS A 267 3.58 -8.55 13.60
N LEU A 268 4.44 -7.56 13.88
CA LEU A 268 4.79 -7.17 15.25
C LEU A 268 3.57 -6.78 16.10
N PHE A 269 2.65 -6.04 15.50
CA PHE A 269 1.41 -5.61 16.16
C PHE A 269 0.52 -6.81 16.50
N THR A 270 0.33 -7.74 15.57
CA THR A 270 -0.48 -8.95 15.78
C THR A 270 0.15 -9.86 16.84
N ASP A 271 1.47 -10.05 16.79
CA ASP A 271 2.19 -10.87 17.77
C ASP A 271 2.07 -10.27 19.19
N ARG A 272 2.17 -8.93 19.32
CA ARG A 272 1.95 -8.24 20.59
C ARG A 272 0.51 -8.36 21.09
N GLN A 273 -0.49 -8.29 20.21
CA GLN A 273 -1.90 -8.49 20.60
C GLN A 273 -2.14 -9.90 21.14
N ARG A 274 -1.59 -10.94 20.48
CA ARG A 274 -1.69 -12.32 20.94
C ARG A 274 -1.09 -12.54 22.33
N GLN A 275 0.04 -11.89 22.63
CA GLN A 275 0.68 -11.97 23.94
C GLN A 275 -0.11 -11.28 25.06
N ARG A 276 -1.06 -10.39 24.72
CA ARG A 276 -1.89 -9.64 25.68
C ARG A 276 -3.26 -10.26 25.93
N LEU A 277 -3.69 -11.21 25.10
CA LEU A 277 -4.90 -11.99 25.34
C LEU A 277 -4.56 -13.05 26.41
N PRO A 278 -5.27 -13.08 27.56
CA PRO A 278 -5.16 -14.21 28.47
C PRO A 278 -5.62 -15.49 27.78
N GLU A 279 -4.97 -16.61 28.09
CA GLU A 279 -5.36 -17.96 27.66
C GLU A 279 -6.78 -18.32 28.13
#